data_7571f851fb209c5b5156875eb75bb151
#
_entry.id   7571f851fb209c5b5156875eb75bb151
#
_cell.length_a   1.000
_cell.length_b   1.000
_cell.length_c   1.000
_cell.angle_alpha   90.00
_cell.angle_beta   90.00
_cell.angle_gamma   90.00
#
_symmetry.space_group_name_H-M   'P 1'
#
loop_
_entity.id
_entity.type
_entity.pdbx_description
1 polymer ?
#
loop_
_entity_poly.entity_id
_entity_poly.type
_entity_poly.pdbx_seq_one_letter_code
_entity_poly.pdbx_strand_id
1 'polypeptide(L)'
;AHDATERWDGQCLKGMDAYTDDNGTVSTVKGSRRADAFDVVARAGRTQLPACVQSFAYWDASILRASHLLNAQTGEYVAVNIVPLGKQEISVRGRRTAAEAWRIQAEALQIDLWYSSNNDWLALQSLTEGGHILRYQMQ
;
A
#
# COMPACT_ATOMS: atom_id res chain seq x y z
N ALA A 1 6.93 5.28 15.17
CA ALA A 1 6.83 3.84 14.92
C ALA A 1 5.46 3.49 14.35
N HIS A 2 5.42 2.58 13.41
CA HIS A 2 4.18 2.09 12.78
C HIS A 2 4.20 0.57 12.78
N ASP A 3 3.10 -0.03 13.20
CA ASP A 3 2.94 -1.48 13.23
C ASP A 3 1.53 -1.82 12.75
N ALA A 4 1.42 -2.77 11.84
CA ALA A 4 0.14 -3.17 11.29
C ALA A 4 0.08 -4.69 11.12
N THR A 5 -1.06 -5.26 11.50
CA THR A 5 -1.38 -6.65 11.22
C THR A 5 -2.57 -6.66 10.27
N GLU A 6 -2.41 -7.32 9.15
CA GLU A 6 -3.46 -7.45 8.14
C GLU A 6 -3.82 -8.91 7.97
N ARG A 7 -5.11 -9.19 7.90
CA ARG A 7 -5.64 -10.53 7.64
C ARG A 7 -6.34 -10.48 6.28
N TRP A 8 -6.04 -11.46 5.44
CA TRP A 8 -6.47 -11.48 4.06
C TRP A 8 -7.33 -12.71 3.75
N ASP A 9 -8.29 -12.54 2.85
CA ASP A 9 -9.04 -13.61 2.21
C ASP A 9 -8.83 -13.45 0.71
N GLY A 10 -7.87 -14.20 0.16
CA GLY A 10 -7.42 -13.96 -1.21
C GLY A 10 -6.81 -12.58 -1.34
N GLN A 11 -7.33 -11.78 -2.26
CA GLN A 11 -6.88 -10.40 -2.52
C GLN A 11 -7.58 -9.37 -1.64
N CYS A 12 -8.55 -9.78 -0.85
CA CYS A 12 -9.41 -8.88 -0.09
C CYS A 12 -9.01 -8.87 1.38
N LEU A 13 -8.99 -7.68 1.98
CA LEU A 13 -8.80 -7.57 3.41
C LEU A 13 -9.97 -8.18 4.16
N LYS A 14 -9.67 -9.02 5.13
CA LYS A 14 -10.61 -9.56 6.09
C LYS A 14 -10.56 -8.77 7.39
N GLY A 15 -9.39 -8.28 7.76
CA GLY A 15 -9.20 -7.48 8.95
C GLY A 15 -7.89 -6.71 8.93
N MET A 16 -7.84 -5.65 9.72
CA MET A 16 -6.66 -4.83 9.89
C MET A 16 -6.62 -4.27 11.32
N ASP A 17 -5.45 -4.35 11.94
CA ASP A 17 -5.15 -3.67 13.18
C ASP A 17 -3.84 -2.93 13.01
N ALA A 18 -3.88 -1.61 13.05
CA ALA A 18 -2.71 -0.77 12.84
C ALA A 18 -2.53 0.21 13.99
N TYR A 19 -1.29 0.45 14.34
CA TYR A 19 -0.88 1.35 15.41
C TYR A 19 0.24 2.22 14.92
N THR A 20 0.11 3.53 15.11
CA THR A 20 1.13 4.49 14.73
C THR A 20 1.43 5.40 15.92
N ASP A 21 2.70 5.51 16.29
CA ASP A 21 3.19 6.46 17.27
C ASP A 21 4.16 7.41 16.57
N ASP A 22 3.75 8.66 16.42
CA ASP A 22 4.53 9.71 15.80
C ASP A 22 4.85 10.77 16.87
N ASN A 23 6.05 10.64 17.46
CA ASN A 23 6.54 11.53 18.51
C ASN A 23 5.54 11.69 19.67
N GLY A 24 4.98 10.58 20.15
CA GLY A 24 4.04 10.57 21.25
C GLY A 24 2.58 10.76 20.86
N THR A 25 2.31 11.09 19.59
CA THR A 25 0.94 11.12 19.08
C THR A 25 0.57 9.74 18.56
N VAL A 26 -0.34 9.08 19.27
CA VAL A 26 -0.76 7.71 18.94
C VAL A 26 -2.04 7.75 18.14
N SER A 27 -2.08 6.96 17.06
CA SER A 27 -3.30 6.72 16.29
C SER A 27 -3.44 5.24 15.98
N THR A 28 -4.68 4.79 15.88
CA THR A 28 -5.00 3.41 15.53
C THR A 28 -5.97 3.38 14.37
N VAL A 29 -5.86 2.33 13.55
CA VAL A 29 -6.82 2.02 12.50
C VAL A 29 -7.24 0.58 12.68
N LYS A 30 -8.54 0.34 12.79
CA LYS A 30 -9.10 -1.00 12.90
C LYS A 30 -10.10 -1.21 11.79
N GLY A 31 -9.98 -2.34 11.10
CA GLY A 31 -10.87 -2.70 10.02
C GLY A 31 -11.34 -4.14 10.14
N SER A 32 -12.56 -4.38 9.75
CA SER A 32 -13.09 -5.74 9.67
C SER A 32 -14.16 -5.86 8.60
N ARG A 33 -14.13 -6.99 7.89
CA ARG A 33 -15.13 -7.31 6.88
C ARG A 33 -16.39 -7.83 7.53
N ARG A 34 -17.53 -7.29 7.09
CA ARG A 34 -18.86 -7.75 7.52
C ARG A 34 -19.72 -7.89 6.28
N ALA A 35 -20.05 -9.13 5.91
CA ALA A 35 -20.76 -9.43 4.68
C ALA A 35 -20.04 -8.85 3.46
N ASP A 36 -20.65 -7.92 2.72
CA ASP A 36 -20.10 -7.29 1.53
C ASP A 36 -19.51 -5.89 1.81
N ALA A 37 -19.28 -5.57 3.08
CA ALA A 37 -18.73 -4.28 3.50
C ALA A 37 -17.47 -4.47 4.34
N PHE A 38 -16.65 -3.42 4.40
CA PHE A 38 -15.47 -3.37 5.24
C PHE A 38 -15.59 -2.14 6.14
N ASP A 39 -15.71 -2.36 7.45
CA ASP A 39 -15.85 -1.28 8.43
C ASP A 39 -14.47 -0.83 8.90
N VAL A 40 -14.21 0.47 8.85
CA VAL A 40 -12.96 1.06 9.30
C VAL A 40 -13.25 2.03 10.43
N VAL A 41 -12.52 1.87 11.53
CA VAL A 41 -12.54 2.80 12.66
C VAL A 41 -11.16 3.43 12.77
N ALA A 42 -11.10 4.73 12.63
CA ALA A 42 -9.87 5.50 12.69
C ALA A 42 -10.09 6.77 13.50
N ARG A 43 -9.05 7.58 13.65
CA ARG A 43 -9.14 8.83 14.42
C ARG A 43 -10.24 9.75 13.93
N ALA A 44 -10.44 9.83 12.62
CA ALA A 44 -11.46 10.69 12.03
C ALA A 44 -12.89 10.15 12.20
N GLY A 45 -13.05 8.94 12.69
CA GLY A 45 -14.35 8.31 12.91
C GLY A 45 -14.48 6.95 12.25
N ARG A 46 -15.73 6.54 12.04
CA ARG A 46 -16.08 5.26 11.45
C ARG A 46 -16.53 5.44 10.01
N THR A 47 -16.03 4.57 9.14
CA THR A 47 -16.38 4.57 7.71
C THR A 47 -16.72 3.15 7.29
N GLN A 48 -17.72 3.00 6.43
CA GLN A 48 -18.05 1.71 5.83
C GLN A 48 -17.68 1.77 4.35
N LEU A 49 -16.86 0.81 3.92
CA LEU A 49 -16.38 0.71 2.54
C LEU A 49 -16.97 -0.50 1.85
N PRO A 50 -17.17 -0.46 0.53
CA PRO A 50 -17.57 -1.66 -0.19
C PRO A 50 -16.41 -2.66 -0.25
N ALA A 51 -16.65 -3.91 0.09
CA ALA A 51 -15.66 -4.96 -0.13
C ALA A 51 -15.64 -5.28 -1.63
N CYS A 52 -14.56 -5.69 -2.22
CA CYS A 52 -13.26 -6.05 -1.66
C CYS A 52 -12.40 -4.82 -1.43
N VAL A 53 -11.79 -4.72 -0.26
CA VAL A 53 -10.85 -3.65 0.05
C VAL A 53 -9.42 -4.19 0.00
N GLN A 54 -8.52 -3.42 -0.60
CA GLN A 54 -7.08 -3.69 -0.57
C GLN A 54 -6.36 -2.52 0.08
N SER A 55 -5.28 -2.82 0.77
CA SER A 55 -4.40 -1.79 1.34
C SER A 55 -3.22 -1.52 0.42
N PHE A 56 -2.33 -0.60 0.84
CA PHE A 56 -1.06 -0.36 0.14
C PHE A 56 -0.07 -1.52 0.39
N ALA A 57 -0.51 -2.73 0.10
CA ALA A 57 0.28 -3.95 0.27
C ALA A 57 1.21 -4.12 -0.93
N TYR A 58 2.30 -3.35 -0.96
CA TYR A 58 3.20 -3.24 -2.11
C TYR A 58 3.82 -4.59 -2.52
N TRP A 59 3.93 -5.53 -1.60
CA TRP A 59 4.48 -6.87 -1.87
C TRP A 59 3.54 -7.74 -2.70
N ASP A 60 2.30 -7.34 -2.89
CA ASP A 60 1.28 -8.09 -3.61
C ASP A 60 0.89 -7.33 -4.88
N ALA A 61 1.28 -7.88 -6.03
CA ALA A 61 1.03 -7.23 -7.33
C ALA A 61 -0.46 -7.11 -7.67
N SER A 62 -1.36 -7.80 -6.96
CA SER A 62 -2.80 -7.67 -7.19
C SER A 62 -3.32 -6.26 -6.93
N ILE A 63 -2.62 -5.46 -6.12
CA ILE A 63 -3.02 -4.06 -5.87
C ILE A 63 -2.93 -3.18 -7.12
N LEU A 64 -2.19 -3.61 -8.14
CA LEU A 64 -2.01 -2.83 -9.37
C LEU A 64 -3.28 -2.65 -10.18
N ARG A 65 -4.35 -3.37 -9.85
CA ARG A 65 -5.67 -3.24 -10.49
C ARG A 65 -6.65 -2.42 -9.67
N ALA A 66 -6.24 -1.93 -8.51
CA ALA A 66 -7.12 -1.23 -7.61
C ALA A 66 -7.40 0.21 -8.09
N SER A 67 -8.59 0.71 -7.80
CA SER A 67 -8.94 2.12 -7.97
C SER A 67 -8.78 2.90 -6.67
N HIS A 68 -8.79 2.20 -5.54
CA HIS A 68 -8.60 2.76 -4.21
C HIS A 68 -7.77 1.81 -3.38
N LEU A 69 -6.98 2.37 -2.47
CA LEU A 69 -6.19 1.61 -1.51
C LEU A 69 -6.36 2.19 -0.11
N LEU A 70 -6.47 1.31 0.88
CA LEU A 70 -6.65 1.72 2.26
C LEU A 70 -5.30 2.03 2.89
N ASN A 71 -5.19 3.22 3.46
CA ASN A 71 -3.99 3.66 4.17
C ASN A 71 -4.06 3.18 5.62
N ALA A 72 -3.14 2.31 6.01
CA ALA A 72 -3.10 1.72 7.35
C ALA A 72 -2.70 2.74 8.44
N GLN A 73 -2.15 3.88 8.09
CA GLN A 73 -1.78 4.91 9.06
C GLN A 73 -2.92 5.84 9.39
N THR A 74 -3.77 6.15 8.41
CA THR A 74 -4.82 7.15 8.56
C THR A 74 -6.23 6.57 8.53
N GLY A 75 -6.40 5.38 7.98
CA GLY A 75 -7.72 4.81 7.74
C GLY A 75 -8.42 5.39 6.51
N GLU A 76 -7.75 6.23 5.74
CA GLU A 76 -8.33 6.79 4.52
C GLU A 76 -8.33 5.77 3.39
N TYR A 77 -9.45 5.72 2.67
CA TYR A 77 -9.57 4.93 1.44
C TYR A 77 -9.25 5.84 0.28
N VAL A 78 -8.01 5.73 -0.21
CA VAL A 78 -7.40 6.71 -1.10
C VAL A 78 -7.64 6.33 -2.55
N ALA A 79 -8.19 7.26 -3.32
CA ALA A 79 -8.30 7.08 -4.77
C ALA A 79 -6.91 7.11 -5.38
N VAL A 80 -6.59 6.13 -6.21
CA VAL A 80 -5.29 5.99 -6.84
C VAL A 80 -5.43 5.85 -8.35
N ASN A 81 -4.42 6.34 -9.05
CA ASN A 81 -4.25 6.12 -10.48
C ASN A 81 -2.97 5.30 -10.66
N ILE A 82 -3.09 4.11 -11.24
CA ILE A 82 -1.97 3.18 -11.36
C ILE A 82 -1.65 2.98 -12.82
N VAL A 83 -0.41 3.28 -13.20
CA VAL A 83 0.03 3.24 -14.60
C VAL A 83 1.30 2.42 -14.73
N PRO A 84 1.45 1.65 -15.82
CA PRO A 84 2.70 0.98 -16.10
C PRO A 84 3.75 1.95 -16.59
N LEU A 85 4.98 1.80 -16.12
CA LEU A 85 6.14 2.55 -16.62
C LEU A 85 6.99 1.72 -17.59
N GLY A 86 6.67 0.42 -17.73
CA GLY A 86 7.36 -0.47 -18.65
C GLY A 86 8.51 -1.22 -18.02
N LYS A 87 9.26 -1.90 -18.88
CA LYS A 87 10.39 -2.72 -18.45
C LYS A 87 11.59 -1.83 -18.17
N GLN A 88 12.29 -2.14 -17.08
CA GLN A 88 13.49 -1.43 -16.64
C GLN A 88 14.49 -2.43 -16.09
N GLU A 89 15.76 -2.06 -16.13
CA GLU A 89 16.78 -2.77 -15.37
C GLU A 89 17.09 -1.98 -14.11
N ILE A 90 17.06 -2.65 -12.98
CA ILE A 90 17.39 -2.06 -11.70
C ILE A 90 18.44 -2.90 -10.99
N SER A 91 19.13 -2.29 -10.03
CA SER A 91 20.10 -3.03 -9.21
C SER A 91 19.38 -3.54 -7.96
N VAL A 92 19.39 -4.86 -7.78
CA VAL A 92 18.84 -5.50 -6.58
C VAL A 92 19.95 -6.36 -5.98
N ARG A 93 20.30 -6.09 -4.74
CA ARG A 93 21.41 -6.79 -4.04
C ARG A 93 22.73 -6.77 -4.84
N GLY A 94 23.01 -5.63 -5.49
CA GLY A 94 24.18 -5.47 -6.32
C GLY A 94 24.13 -6.14 -7.68
N ARG A 95 23.00 -6.71 -8.06
CA ARG A 95 22.80 -7.35 -9.37
C ARG A 95 21.85 -6.56 -10.23
N ARG A 96 22.17 -6.44 -11.51
CA ARG A 96 21.24 -5.89 -12.49
C ARG A 96 20.13 -6.90 -12.73
N THR A 97 18.91 -6.44 -12.56
CA THR A 97 17.74 -7.31 -12.59
C THR A 97 16.68 -6.69 -13.50
N ALA A 98 16.14 -7.48 -14.41
CA ALA A 98 15.03 -7.04 -15.23
C ALA A 98 13.77 -6.94 -14.39
N ALA A 99 13.05 -5.82 -14.52
CA ALA A 99 11.87 -5.56 -13.73
C ALA A 99 10.79 -4.88 -14.56
N GLU A 100 9.56 -5.01 -14.11
CA GLU A 100 8.44 -4.23 -14.62
C GLU A 100 8.12 -3.15 -13.59
N ALA A 101 8.11 -1.90 -14.04
CA ALA A 101 7.90 -0.75 -13.19
C ALA A 101 6.47 -0.24 -13.31
N TRP A 102 5.91 0.16 -12.17
CA TRP A 102 4.56 0.69 -12.06
C TRP A 102 4.56 1.93 -11.18
N ARG A 103 3.65 2.84 -11.45
CA ARG A 103 3.50 4.06 -10.64
C ARG A 103 2.09 4.14 -10.08
N ILE A 104 2.00 4.31 -8.78
CA ILE A 104 0.76 4.61 -8.07
C ILE A 104 0.76 6.10 -7.77
N GLN A 105 -0.22 6.83 -8.28
CA GLN A 105 -0.40 8.25 -8.03
C GLN A 105 -1.63 8.47 -7.17
N ALA A 106 -1.48 9.25 -6.11
CA ALA A 106 -2.55 9.75 -5.27
C ALA A 106 -2.35 11.24 -5.05
N GLU A 107 -3.27 11.90 -4.35
CA GLU A 107 -3.26 13.36 -4.22
C GLU A 107 -1.95 13.90 -3.64
N ALA A 108 -1.42 13.27 -2.60
CA ALA A 108 -0.22 13.74 -1.90
C ALA A 108 0.91 12.71 -1.91
N LEU A 109 0.84 11.71 -2.78
CA LEU A 109 1.75 10.58 -2.72
C LEU A 109 1.97 10.00 -4.11
N GLN A 110 3.23 9.68 -4.42
CA GLN A 110 3.60 8.90 -5.60
C GLN A 110 4.47 7.75 -5.15
N ILE A 111 4.10 6.54 -5.57
CA ILE A 111 4.86 5.33 -5.26
C ILE A 111 5.22 4.64 -6.56
N ASP A 112 6.51 4.39 -6.76
CA ASP A 112 6.97 3.56 -7.86
C ASP A 112 7.34 2.19 -7.32
N LEU A 113 6.90 1.15 -8.03
CA LEU A 113 7.07 -0.24 -7.64
C LEU A 113 7.70 -1.02 -8.78
N TRP A 114 8.58 -1.95 -8.44
CA TRP A 114 9.24 -2.83 -9.40
C TRP A 114 8.99 -4.27 -9.00
N TYR A 115 8.53 -5.05 -9.98
CA TYR A 115 8.26 -6.47 -9.81
C TYR A 115 9.06 -7.27 -10.83
N SER A 116 9.40 -8.50 -10.47
CA SER A 116 9.97 -9.45 -11.42
C SER A 116 8.92 -9.90 -12.44
N SER A 117 9.35 -10.65 -13.45
CA SER A 117 8.42 -11.26 -14.42
C SER A 117 7.44 -12.23 -13.77
N ASN A 118 7.75 -12.73 -12.58
CA ASN A 118 6.89 -13.61 -11.80
C ASN A 118 6.03 -12.85 -10.78
N ASN A 119 6.00 -11.53 -10.87
CA ASN A 119 5.26 -10.66 -9.94
C ASN A 119 5.79 -10.68 -8.50
N ASP A 120 7.06 -11.04 -8.32
CA ASP A 120 7.71 -10.88 -7.03
C ASP A 120 8.14 -9.42 -6.85
N TRP A 121 7.85 -8.86 -5.68
CA TRP A 121 8.25 -7.49 -5.39
C TRP A 121 9.77 -7.38 -5.28
N LEU A 122 10.35 -6.37 -5.92
CA LEU A 122 11.78 -6.12 -5.92
C LEU A 122 12.17 -4.82 -5.23
N ALA A 123 11.43 -3.75 -5.46
CA ALA A 123 11.80 -2.44 -4.95
C ALA A 123 10.61 -1.50 -4.90
N LEU A 124 10.73 -0.47 -4.06
CA LEU A 124 9.77 0.60 -3.92
C LEU A 124 10.51 1.93 -3.77
N GLN A 125 10.01 2.95 -4.41
CA GLN A 125 10.43 4.33 -4.17
C GLN A 125 9.18 5.18 -3.97
N SER A 126 9.10 5.89 -2.85
CA SER A 126 7.97 6.79 -2.63
C SER A 126 8.42 8.23 -2.57
N LEU A 127 7.61 9.11 -3.12
CA LEU A 127 7.78 10.55 -3.09
C LEU A 127 6.54 11.15 -2.45
N THR A 128 6.72 11.86 -1.36
CA THR A 128 5.63 12.55 -0.68
C THR A 128 5.59 14.02 -1.09
N GLU A 129 4.48 14.69 -0.75
CA GLU A 129 4.26 16.10 -1.06
C GLU A 129 5.38 17.01 -0.58
N GLY A 130 6.01 16.70 0.55
CA GLY A 130 7.14 17.47 1.08
C GLY A 130 8.47 17.22 0.39
N GLY A 131 8.50 16.46 -0.70
CA GLY A 131 9.72 16.13 -1.43
C GLY A 131 10.56 15.04 -0.77
N HIS A 132 10.05 14.37 0.24
CA HIS A 132 10.73 13.26 0.89
C HIS A 132 10.72 12.03 -0.01
N ILE A 133 11.88 11.42 -0.20
CA ILE A 133 12.04 10.21 -1.00
C ILE A 133 12.39 9.05 -0.08
N LEU A 134 11.60 7.98 -0.17
CA LEU A 134 11.85 6.72 0.53
C LEU A 134 12.12 5.64 -0.50
N ARG A 135 13.16 4.85 -0.27
CA ARG A 135 13.52 3.73 -1.15
C ARG A 135 13.68 2.46 -0.34
N TYR A 136 13.03 1.40 -0.80
CA TYR A 136 13.16 0.06 -0.23
C TYR A 136 13.49 -0.93 -1.33
N GLN A 137 14.30 -1.92 -0.99
CA GLN A 137 14.58 -3.05 -1.88
C GLN A 137 14.38 -4.35 -1.12
N MET A 138 14.06 -5.39 -1.87
CA MET A 138 14.03 -6.74 -1.34
C MET A 138 15.44 -7.11 -0.84
N GLN A 139 15.52 -7.62 0.37
CA GLN A 139 16.76 -8.04 1.01
C GLN A 139 17.16 -9.46 0.64
#